data_b3cb23621db2d922370e2e14a39d37b7
#
_entry.id   b3cb23621db2d922370e2e14a39d37b7
#
_cell.length_a   1.000
_cell.length_b   1.000
_cell.length_c   1.000
_cell.angle_alpha   90.00
_cell.angle_beta   90.00
_cell.angle_gamma   90.00
#
_symmetry.space_group_name_H-M   'P 1'
#
loop_
_entity.id
_entity.type
_entity.pdbx_description
1 polymer ?
#
loop_
_entity_poly.entity_id
_entity_poly.type
_entity_poly.pdbx_seq_one_letter_code
_entity_poly.pdbx_strand_id
1 'polypeptide(L)'
;MAHHLAKALMSQHEIINIYSRSFDKAADLAQVVHAKAVSHFKQLNADVDLVMIAVSDQSIPSVISALTEYLPNVLIVHTSGSTALSVLSTRHARAGVFYPLQTFSLERDIDWSNTPLFVEATENTDLQRLHTLAESLSQRVYSYSSAQRLSLHLAAVFACNFSNYCYDMAKQVVDAEQVDFSLLQPLILETAQKATQNDPKQMQTGPAMRQDQNILQMHQLMLVQAQRADLAEVYALMSQQISQRHS
;
A
#
# COMPACT_ATOMS: atom_id res chain seq x y z
N MET A 1 -1.21 8.59 1.83
CA MET A 1 -0.05 8.61 0.90
C MET A 1 0.32 10.02 0.47
N ALA A 2 -0.53 10.81 -0.23
CA ALA A 2 -0.18 12.17 -0.70
C ALA A 2 0.44 13.06 0.40
N HIS A 3 -0.15 13.09 1.60
CA HIS A 3 0.34 13.85 2.74
C HIS A 3 1.78 13.47 3.13
N HIS A 4 2.05 12.17 3.30
CA HIS A 4 3.37 11.68 3.71
C HIS A 4 4.42 11.94 2.63
N LEU A 5 4.06 11.70 1.35
CA LEU A 5 4.99 11.88 0.23
C LEU A 5 5.35 13.36 0.04
N ALA A 6 4.36 14.26 0.07
CA ALA A 6 4.61 15.70 -0.02
C ALA A 6 5.49 16.20 1.15
N LYS A 7 5.22 15.76 2.38
CA LYS A 7 6.08 16.09 3.55
C LYS A 7 7.51 15.57 3.40
N ALA A 8 7.69 14.36 2.88
CA ALA A 8 9.03 13.82 2.70
C ALA A 8 9.82 14.59 1.63
N LEU A 9 9.16 14.94 0.52
CA LEU A 9 9.81 15.62 -0.60
C LEU A 9 10.13 17.10 -0.31
N MET A 10 9.33 17.80 0.50
CA MET A 10 9.52 19.24 0.74
C MET A 10 10.86 19.62 1.37
N SER A 11 11.59 18.67 1.94
CA SER A 11 12.91 18.92 2.53
C SER A 11 14.01 19.17 1.50
N GLN A 12 13.82 18.69 0.26
CA GLN A 12 14.81 18.76 -0.82
C GLN A 12 14.22 19.29 -2.15
N HIS A 13 12.88 19.41 -2.23
CA HIS A 13 12.16 19.82 -3.42
C HIS A 13 11.09 20.85 -3.09
N GLU A 14 10.84 21.76 -4.00
CA GLU A 14 9.78 22.75 -3.86
C GLU A 14 8.44 22.14 -4.32
N ILE A 15 7.44 22.16 -3.44
CA ILE A 15 6.08 21.73 -3.77
C ILE A 15 5.30 22.97 -4.21
N ILE A 16 5.05 23.10 -5.52
CA ILE A 16 4.47 24.31 -6.10
C ILE A 16 2.94 24.37 -5.87
N ASN A 17 2.25 23.29 -6.20
CA ASN A 17 0.79 23.25 -6.11
C ASN A 17 0.29 21.97 -5.44
N ILE A 18 -0.80 22.10 -4.70
CA ILE A 18 -1.60 20.97 -4.22
C ILE A 18 -3.03 21.14 -4.77
N TYR A 19 -3.50 20.07 -5.42
CA TYR A 19 -4.88 19.95 -5.89
C TYR A 19 -5.59 18.80 -5.20
N SER A 20 -6.83 19.01 -4.81
CA SER A 20 -7.76 17.96 -4.37
C SER A 20 -9.19 18.32 -4.78
N ARG A 21 -10.06 17.31 -4.95
CA ARG A 21 -11.50 17.54 -5.14
C ARG A 21 -12.14 18.31 -3.97
N SER A 22 -11.64 18.12 -2.75
CA SER A 22 -11.95 18.96 -1.60
C SER A 22 -10.86 20.02 -1.49
N PHE A 23 -11.24 21.30 -1.70
CA PHE A 23 -10.31 22.42 -1.60
C PHE A 23 -9.72 22.54 -0.18
N ASP A 24 -10.51 22.27 0.86
CA ASP A 24 -10.03 22.34 2.25
C ASP A 24 -8.88 21.37 2.48
N LYS A 25 -9.00 20.11 1.98
CA LYS A 25 -7.91 19.14 2.06
C LYS A 25 -6.67 19.54 1.27
N ALA A 26 -6.85 20.25 0.15
CA ALA A 26 -5.72 20.81 -0.60
C ALA A 26 -5.07 21.95 0.18
N ALA A 27 -5.87 22.83 0.78
CA ALA A 27 -5.40 23.96 1.59
C ALA A 27 -4.62 23.49 2.84
N ASP A 28 -5.16 22.51 3.56
CA ASP A 28 -4.50 21.92 4.74
C ASP A 28 -3.12 21.37 4.39
N LEU A 29 -3.03 20.56 3.33
CA LEU A 29 -1.73 20.00 2.92
C LEU A 29 -0.80 21.09 2.36
N ALA A 30 -1.33 22.03 1.58
CA ALA A 30 -0.56 23.13 1.01
C ALA A 30 0.07 24.00 2.10
N GLN A 31 -0.66 24.26 3.19
CA GLN A 31 -0.13 24.97 4.36
C GLN A 31 1.07 24.22 4.98
N VAL A 32 0.96 22.90 5.13
CA VAL A 32 2.03 22.06 5.73
C VAL A 32 3.30 22.05 4.89
N VAL A 33 3.17 22.05 3.55
CA VAL A 33 4.32 21.96 2.63
C VAL A 33 4.67 23.29 1.96
N HIS A 34 4.13 24.40 2.44
CA HIS A 34 4.37 25.77 1.94
C HIS A 34 4.05 25.94 0.44
N ALA A 35 3.06 25.20 -0.06
CA ALA A 35 2.63 25.20 -1.45
C ALA A 35 1.38 26.07 -1.65
N LYS A 36 0.97 26.27 -2.91
CA LYS A 36 -0.29 26.90 -3.26
C LYS A 36 -1.39 25.86 -3.46
N ALA A 37 -2.49 25.94 -2.70
CA ALA A 37 -3.70 25.18 -2.99
C ALA A 37 -4.39 25.72 -4.24
N VAL A 38 -4.87 24.82 -5.11
CA VAL A 38 -5.63 25.15 -6.32
C VAL A 38 -6.91 24.32 -6.39
N SER A 39 -7.98 24.91 -6.95
CA SER A 39 -9.30 24.28 -7.05
C SER A 39 -9.60 23.71 -8.44
N HIS A 40 -8.79 24.07 -9.45
CA HIS A 40 -8.96 23.62 -10.83
C HIS A 40 -7.60 23.30 -11.46
N PHE A 41 -7.54 22.30 -12.37
CA PHE A 41 -6.31 21.91 -13.06
C PHE A 41 -5.71 23.06 -13.89
N LYS A 42 -6.52 23.94 -14.47
CA LYS A 42 -6.05 25.15 -15.17
C LYS A 42 -5.24 26.14 -14.34
N GLN A 43 -5.27 26.00 -13.01
CA GLN A 43 -4.51 26.85 -12.08
C GLN A 43 -3.17 26.25 -11.69
N LEU A 44 -2.89 25.01 -12.14
CA LEU A 44 -1.59 24.36 -11.94
C LEU A 44 -0.51 25.15 -12.68
N ASN A 45 0.65 25.28 -12.05
CA ASN A 45 1.81 25.81 -12.72
C ASN A 45 2.33 24.79 -13.73
N ALA A 46 2.48 25.20 -14.99
CA ALA A 46 3.04 24.34 -16.05
C ALA A 46 4.59 24.33 -16.05
N ASP A 47 5.21 25.27 -15.34
CA ASP A 47 6.66 25.32 -15.16
C ASP A 47 7.05 24.51 -13.90
N VAL A 48 6.83 23.20 -14.00
CA VAL A 48 7.20 22.21 -12.99
C VAL A 48 7.84 20.99 -13.64
N ASP A 49 8.73 20.32 -12.93
CA ASP A 49 9.42 19.12 -13.43
C ASP A 49 8.54 17.89 -13.42
N LEU A 50 7.64 17.80 -12.44
CA LEU A 50 6.88 16.59 -12.13
C LEU A 50 5.51 16.89 -11.55
N VAL A 51 4.51 16.10 -11.95
CA VAL A 51 3.21 16.02 -11.29
C VAL A 51 2.96 14.60 -10.79
N MET A 52 2.61 14.47 -9.51
CA MET A 52 2.28 13.19 -8.88
C MET A 52 0.77 13.04 -8.67
N ILE A 53 0.18 12.00 -9.25
CA ILE A 53 -1.22 11.62 -9.06
C ILE A 53 -1.30 10.63 -7.89
N ALA A 54 -1.68 11.13 -6.71
CA ALA A 54 -1.83 10.34 -5.48
C ALA A 54 -3.32 10.28 -5.06
N VAL A 55 -4.15 9.72 -5.92
CA VAL A 55 -5.59 9.53 -5.73
C VAL A 55 -5.94 8.04 -5.69
N SER A 56 -7.23 7.69 -5.48
CA SER A 56 -7.68 6.30 -5.63
C SER A 56 -7.46 5.80 -7.06
N ASP A 57 -7.12 4.52 -7.22
CA ASP A 57 -6.79 3.90 -8.51
C ASP A 57 -7.88 4.12 -9.56
N GLN A 58 -9.15 4.03 -9.16
CA GLN A 58 -10.32 4.28 -10.03
C GLN A 58 -10.37 5.72 -10.58
N SER A 59 -9.75 6.68 -9.89
CA SER A 59 -9.76 8.08 -10.32
C SER A 59 -8.60 8.44 -11.25
N ILE A 60 -7.55 7.62 -11.33
CA ILE A 60 -6.35 7.91 -12.13
C ILE A 60 -6.69 8.19 -13.61
N PRO A 61 -7.53 7.36 -14.30
CA PRO A 61 -7.82 7.57 -15.71
C PRO A 61 -8.51 8.92 -16.02
N SER A 62 -9.39 9.38 -15.14
CA SER A 62 -10.06 10.67 -15.31
C SER A 62 -9.14 11.85 -15.01
N VAL A 63 -8.27 11.71 -14.01
CA VAL A 63 -7.31 12.74 -13.62
C VAL A 63 -6.27 12.95 -14.72
N ILE A 64 -5.68 11.88 -15.30
CA ILE A 64 -4.70 12.02 -16.36
C ILE A 64 -5.32 12.65 -17.62
N SER A 65 -6.55 12.27 -17.99
CA SER A 65 -7.25 12.86 -19.15
C SER A 65 -7.43 14.38 -19.00
N ALA A 66 -7.71 14.84 -17.79
CA ALA A 66 -7.83 16.27 -17.53
C ALA A 66 -6.46 17.00 -17.46
N LEU A 67 -5.44 16.35 -16.87
CA LEU A 67 -4.10 16.97 -16.73
C LEU A 67 -3.38 17.15 -18.05
N THR A 68 -3.53 16.22 -18.98
CA THR A 68 -2.85 16.25 -20.31
C THR A 68 -3.18 17.51 -21.11
N GLU A 69 -4.38 18.05 -20.93
CA GLU A 69 -4.81 19.29 -21.61
C GLU A 69 -3.99 20.51 -21.13
N TYR A 70 -3.66 20.57 -19.85
CA TYR A 70 -3.01 21.73 -19.23
C TYR A 70 -1.49 21.58 -19.11
N LEU A 71 -0.99 20.34 -19.09
CA LEU A 71 0.41 20.01 -18.79
C LEU A 71 1.03 19.05 -19.83
N PRO A 72 0.98 19.36 -21.14
CA PRO A 72 1.33 18.39 -22.19
C PRO A 72 2.79 17.92 -22.19
N ASN A 73 3.72 18.70 -21.61
CA ASN A 73 5.15 18.42 -21.61
C ASN A 73 5.73 18.07 -20.23
N VAL A 74 4.92 18.07 -19.19
CA VAL A 74 5.35 17.77 -17.82
C VAL A 74 5.39 16.25 -17.61
N LEU A 75 6.38 15.75 -16.89
CA LEU A 75 6.37 14.34 -16.45
C LEU A 75 5.22 14.14 -15.46
N ILE A 76 4.30 13.21 -15.78
CA ILE A 76 3.18 12.88 -14.91
C ILE A 76 3.32 11.43 -14.44
N VAL A 77 3.29 11.22 -13.12
CA VAL A 77 3.38 9.88 -12.52
C VAL A 77 2.17 9.60 -11.63
N HIS A 78 1.81 8.33 -11.49
CA HIS A 78 0.91 7.90 -10.44
C HIS A 78 1.64 7.13 -9.34
N THR A 79 1.01 7.01 -8.17
CA THR A 79 1.57 6.35 -6.99
C THR A 79 0.89 5.01 -6.67
N SER A 80 0.16 4.42 -7.60
CA SER A 80 -0.58 3.17 -7.43
C SER A 80 0.31 1.93 -7.60
N GLY A 81 0.13 0.94 -6.73
CA GLY A 81 0.74 -0.39 -6.87
C GLY A 81 0.05 -1.26 -7.91
N SER A 82 -1.25 -1.08 -8.14
CA SER A 82 -2.08 -1.94 -8.99
C SER A 82 -2.31 -1.38 -10.40
N THR A 83 -2.22 -0.05 -10.61
CA THR A 83 -2.46 0.58 -11.90
C THR A 83 -1.25 0.43 -12.83
N ALA A 84 -1.47 -0.02 -14.07
CA ALA A 84 -0.40 -0.13 -15.06
C ALA A 84 0.02 1.25 -15.60
N LEU A 85 1.30 1.39 -15.96
CA LEU A 85 1.83 2.60 -16.61
C LEU A 85 1.03 2.99 -17.86
N SER A 86 0.52 2.00 -18.61
CA SER A 86 -0.24 2.22 -19.84
C SER A 86 -1.50 3.07 -19.65
N VAL A 87 -2.05 3.12 -18.43
CA VAL A 87 -3.20 3.99 -18.11
C VAL A 87 -2.86 5.48 -18.31
N LEU A 88 -1.60 5.86 -18.03
CA LEU A 88 -1.09 7.20 -18.29
C LEU A 88 -0.55 7.32 -19.73
N SER A 89 0.32 6.39 -20.14
CA SER A 89 1.10 6.51 -21.38
C SER A 89 0.26 6.48 -22.67
N THR A 90 -0.93 5.92 -22.63
CA THR A 90 -1.89 5.99 -23.75
C THR A 90 -2.48 7.40 -23.96
N ARG A 91 -2.33 8.30 -22.99
CA ARG A 91 -2.90 9.66 -23.00
C ARG A 91 -1.85 10.76 -22.89
N HIS A 92 -0.68 10.42 -22.36
CA HIS A 92 0.37 11.38 -22.04
C HIS A 92 1.75 10.80 -22.38
N ALA A 93 2.55 11.51 -23.16
CA ALA A 93 3.82 10.99 -23.66
C ALA A 93 4.85 10.77 -22.54
N ARG A 94 4.98 11.74 -21.62
CA ARG A 94 5.92 11.67 -20.50
C ARG A 94 5.24 11.12 -19.24
N ALA A 95 5.05 9.82 -19.21
CA ALA A 95 4.33 9.12 -18.15
C ALA A 95 5.25 8.23 -17.30
N GLY A 96 4.93 8.10 -16.02
CA GLY A 96 5.68 7.23 -15.12
C GLY A 96 4.88 6.74 -13.92
N VAL A 97 5.58 5.98 -13.10
CA VAL A 97 5.09 5.49 -11.81
C VAL A 97 6.13 5.81 -10.73
N PHE A 98 5.66 6.24 -9.58
CA PHE A 98 6.44 6.45 -8.37
C PHE A 98 5.70 5.82 -7.19
N TYR A 99 5.95 4.54 -6.93
CA TYR A 99 5.16 3.74 -6.00
C TYR A 99 5.95 3.40 -4.73
N PRO A 100 5.61 4.00 -3.58
CA PRO A 100 6.13 3.55 -2.30
C PRO A 100 5.34 2.34 -1.78
N LEU A 101 6.05 1.24 -1.50
CA LEU A 101 5.47 0.03 -0.90
C LEU A 101 5.40 0.20 0.61
N GLN A 102 4.30 0.77 1.09
CA GLN A 102 4.07 1.03 2.50
C GLN A 102 2.57 1.04 2.84
N THR A 103 2.25 0.73 4.08
CA THR A 103 0.92 0.96 4.66
C THR A 103 0.87 2.38 5.23
N PHE A 104 -0.04 3.21 4.72
CA PHE A 104 -0.14 4.62 5.11
C PHE A 104 -1.31 4.85 6.06
N SER A 105 -1.03 5.35 7.26
CA SER A 105 -2.00 5.94 8.19
C SER A 105 -1.52 7.33 8.60
N LEU A 106 -2.45 8.26 8.85
CA LEU A 106 -2.09 9.67 9.13
C LEU A 106 -1.37 9.83 10.47
N GLU A 107 -1.62 8.91 11.40
CA GLU A 107 -1.14 8.94 12.78
C GLU A 107 0.30 8.40 12.95
N ARG A 108 0.89 7.85 11.89
CA ARG A 108 2.23 7.24 11.96
C ARG A 108 3.20 7.88 10.99
N ASP A 109 4.38 8.21 11.49
CA ASP A 109 5.49 8.62 10.65
C ASP A 109 6.04 7.43 9.85
N ILE A 110 6.54 7.73 8.65
CA ILE A 110 7.11 6.75 7.73
C ILE A 110 8.63 6.81 7.81
N ASP A 111 9.26 5.65 8.04
CA ASP A 111 10.69 5.48 7.79
C ASP A 111 10.92 5.37 6.27
N TRP A 112 11.11 6.52 5.64
CA TRP A 112 11.36 6.59 4.21
C TRP A 112 12.67 5.92 3.81
N SER A 113 13.70 5.97 4.65
CA SER A 113 15.02 5.41 4.34
C SER A 113 14.98 3.91 4.02
N ASN A 114 14.07 3.19 4.68
CA ASN A 114 13.87 1.75 4.51
C ASN A 114 12.63 1.38 3.67
N THR A 115 11.82 2.37 3.27
CA THR A 115 10.63 2.12 2.45
C THR A 115 11.02 1.79 1.01
N PRO A 116 10.68 0.59 0.47
CA PRO A 116 10.95 0.29 -0.94
C PRO A 116 10.16 1.21 -1.86
N LEU A 117 10.86 1.85 -2.81
CA LEU A 117 10.29 2.70 -3.84
C LEU A 117 10.46 2.04 -5.22
N PHE A 118 9.37 1.99 -5.97
CA PHE A 118 9.35 1.40 -7.30
C PHE A 118 9.07 2.48 -8.34
N VAL A 119 9.93 2.54 -9.36
CA VAL A 119 9.83 3.51 -10.45
C VAL A 119 9.71 2.83 -11.80
N GLU A 120 8.93 3.43 -12.68
CA GLU A 120 8.73 3.00 -14.07
C GLU A 120 8.45 4.27 -14.90
N ALA A 121 8.93 4.35 -16.13
CA ALA A 121 8.65 5.47 -17.01
C ALA A 121 8.65 5.05 -18.48
N THR A 122 7.99 5.86 -19.34
CA THR A 122 8.00 5.67 -20.79
C THR A 122 9.37 5.96 -21.40
N GLU A 123 10.09 6.95 -20.88
CA GLU A 123 11.37 7.41 -21.38
C GLU A 123 12.50 7.16 -20.37
N ASN A 124 13.68 6.74 -20.86
CA ASN A 124 14.83 6.47 -19.99
C ASN A 124 15.30 7.71 -19.22
N THR A 125 15.23 8.89 -19.81
CA THR A 125 15.58 10.15 -19.15
C THR A 125 14.65 10.45 -17.99
N ASP A 126 13.36 10.20 -18.13
CA ASP A 126 12.38 10.35 -17.04
C ASP A 126 12.53 9.25 -16.00
N LEU A 127 12.86 8.02 -16.38
CA LEU A 127 13.18 6.95 -15.45
C LEU A 127 14.37 7.32 -14.55
N GLN A 128 15.45 7.88 -15.13
CA GLN A 128 16.60 8.34 -14.35
C GLN A 128 16.23 9.47 -13.37
N ARG A 129 15.40 10.42 -13.80
CA ARG A 129 14.89 11.48 -12.90
C ARG A 129 14.10 10.92 -11.73
N LEU A 130 13.22 9.93 -12.00
CA LEU A 130 12.45 9.27 -10.95
C LEU A 130 13.35 8.45 -10.01
N HIS A 131 14.42 7.82 -10.51
CA HIS A 131 15.43 7.17 -9.67
C HIS A 131 16.10 8.15 -8.72
N THR A 132 16.64 9.26 -9.25
CA THR A 132 17.28 10.30 -8.43
C THR A 132 16.34 10.84 -7.36
N LEU A 133 15.08 11.09 -7.73
CA LEU A 133 14.06 11.53 -6.79
C LEU A 133 13.79 10.47 -5.70
N ALA A 134 13.68 9.20 -6.08
CA ALA A 134 13.43 8.11 -5.14
C ALA A 134 14.64 7.88 -4.20
N GLU A 135 15.86 7.97 -4.71
CA GLU A 135 17.10 7.85 -3.95
C GLU A 135 17.28 8.99 -2.93
N SER A 136 16.68 10.15 -3.16
CA SER A 136 16.65 11.23 -2.16
C SER A 136 15.80 10.89 -0.93
N LEU A 137 14.89 9.91 -1.05
CA LEU A 137 14.01 9.48 0.03
C LEU A 137 14.42 8.13 0.63
N SER A 138 14.86 7.18 -0.19
CA SER A 138 15.05 5.79 0.24
C SER A 138 16.34 5.18 -0.29
N GLN A 139 16.94 4.30 0.52
CA GLN A 139 18.05 3.44 0.12
C GLN A 139 17.61 2.23 -0.70
N ARG A 140 16.29 2.03 -0.88
CA ARG A 140 15.69 0.84 -1.50
C ARG A 140 14.87 1.23 -2.73
N VAL A 141 15.55 1.55 -3.82
CA VAL A 141 14.91 1.98 -5.08
C VAL A 141 15.04 0.89 -6.15
N TYR A 142 13.95 0.59 -6.83
CA TYR A 142 13.88 -0.49 -7.81
C TYR A 142 13.13 -0.05 -9.07
N SER A 143 13.60 -0.49 -10.24
CA SER A 143 12.86 -0.39 -11.50
C SER A 143 12.09 -1.68 -11.74
N TYR A 144 10.78 -1.65 -11.55
CA TYR A 144 9.88 -2.78 -11.79
C TYR A 144 8.85 -2.43 -12.84
N SER A 145 8.58 -3.40 -13.72
CA SER A 145 7.47 -3.28 -14.66
C SER A 145 6.13 -3.28 -13.95
N SER A 146 5.09 -2.79 -14.63
CA SER A 146 3.71 -2.80 -14.13
C SER A 146 3.26 -4.22 -13.69
N ALA A 147 3.69 -5.27 -14.40
CA ALA A 147 3.35 -6.66 -14.05
C ALA A 147 4.03 -7.09 -12.73
N GLN A 148 5.32 -6.80 -12.57
CA GLN A 148 6.04 -7.10 -11.33
C GLN A 148 5.48 -6.32 -10.14
N ARG A 149 5.16 -5.03 -10.35
CA ARG A 149 4.56 -4.18 -9.31
C ARG A 149 3.18 -4.67 -8.89
N LEU A 150 2.33 -5.10 -9.84
CA LEU A 150 1.03 -5.68 -9.54
C LEU A 150 1.15 -6.96 -8.71
N SER A 151 2.07 -7.86 -9.07
CA SER A 151 2.33 -9.09 -8.31
C SER A 151 2.81 -8.78 -6.89
N LEU A 152 3.71 -7.81 -6.75
CA LEU A 152 4.20 -7.36 -5.45
C LEU A 152 3.09 -6.72 -4.61
N HIS A 153 2.23 -5.91 -5.23
CA HIS A 153 1.07 -5.31 -4.54
C HIS A 153 0.10 -6.39 -4.04
N LEU A 154 -0.20 -7.40 -4.86
CA LEU A 154 -1.02 -8.54 -4.43
C LEU A 154 -0.37 -9.31 -3.26
N ALA A 155 0.93 -9.55 -3.32
CA ALA A 155 1.67 -10.18 -2.21
C ALA A 155 1.59 -9.33 -0.92
N ALA A 156 1.68 -8.01 -1.04
CA ALA A 156 1.54 -7.09 0.10
C ALA A 156 0.13 -7.11 0.71
N VAL A 157 -0.91 -7.30 -0.10
CA VAL A 157 -2.28 -7.50 0.42
C VAL A 157 -2.34 -8.74 1.32
N PHE A 158 -1.75 -9.87 0.91
CA PHE A 158 -1.66 -11.06 1.74
C PHE A 158 -0.84 -10.81 3.00
N ALA A 159 0.36 -10.24 2.85
CA ALA A 159 1.30 -10.07 3.97
C ALA A 159 0.85 -9.03 5.00
N CYS A 160 0.08 -8.03 4.61
CA CYS A 160 -0.29 -6.91 5.47
C CYS A 160 -1.81 -6.79 5.69
N ASN A 161 -2.60 -6.63 4.62
CA ASN A 161 -4.03 -6.36 4.78
C ASN A 161 -4.79 -7.55 5.36
N PHE A 162 -4.56 -8.76 4.81
CA PHE A 162 -5.21 -9.96 5.32
C PHE A 162 -4.68 -10.35 6.69
N SER A 163 -3.38 -10.20 6.94
CA SER A 163 -2.81 -10.42 8.28
C SER A 163 -3.43 -9.48 9.32
N ASN A 164 -3.62 -8.19 8.99
CA ASN A 164 -4.30 -7.25 9.88
C ASN A 164 -5.76 -7.66 10.14
N TYR A 165 -6.46 -8.16 9.12
CA TYR A 165 -7.82 -8.68 9.31
C TYR A 165 -7.83 -9.95 10.18
N CYS A 166 -6.81 -10.82 10.08
CA CYS A 166 -6.65 -11.95 11.00
C CYS A 166 -6.46 -11.48 12.46
N TYR A 167 -5.73 -10.38 12.69
CA TYR A 167 -5.60 -9.81 14.03
C TYR A 167 -6.93 -9.24 14.54
N ASP A 168 -7.73 -8.61 13.69
CA ASP A 168 -9.07 -8.15 14.06
C ASP A 168 -10.00 -9.32 14.41
N MET A 169 -10.00 -10.40 13.62
CA MET A 169 -10.75 -11.60 13.94
C MET A 169 -10.31 -12.22 15.29
N ALA A 170 -8.99 -12.30 15.52
CA ALA A 170 -8.47 -12.80 16.80
C ALA A 170 -8.91 -11.92 17.97
N LYS A 171 -8.92 -10.59 17.80
CA LYS A 171 -9.43 -9.66 18.80
C LYS A 171 -10.90 -9.91 19.12
N GLN A 172 -11.74 -10.08 18.09
CA GLN A 172 -13.17 -10.37 18.29
C GLN A 172 -13.41 -11.68 19.07
N VAL A 173 -12.59 -12.71 18.82
CA VAL A 173 -12.69 -14.00 19.53
C VAL A 173 -12.34 -13.84 21.03
N VAL A 174 -11.26 -13.14 21.36
CA VAL A 174 -10.84 -12.99 22.78
C VAL A 174 -11.72 -11.99 23.52
N ASP A 175 -12.21 -10.92 22.86
CA ASP A 175 -13.13 -9.94 23.47
C ASP A 175 -14.45 -10.60 23.90
N ALA A 176 -14.95 -11.60 23.15
CA ALA A 176 -16.17 -12.32 23.49
C ALA A 176 -16.07 -13.06 24.85
N GLU A 177 -14.88 -13.47 25.23
CA GLU A 177 -14.58 -14.13 26.50
C GLU A 177 -13.93 -13.18 27.52
N GLN A 178 -13.91 -11.88 27.27
CA GLN A 178 -13.29 -10.85 28.11
C GLN A 178 -11.79 -11.09 28.38
N VAL A 179 -11.10 -11.70 27.44
CA VAL A 179 -9.65 -11.92 27.50
C VAL A 179 -8.93 -10.74 26.83
N ASP A 180 -7.88 -10.24 27.48
CA ASP A 180 -7.10 -9.10 26.96
C ASP A 180 -6.34 -9.47 25.70
N PHE A 181 -6.62 -8.78 24.60
CA PHE A 181 -5.94 -8.96 23.31
C PHE A 181 -4.43 -8.74 23.39
N SER A 182 -3.96 -7.92 24.36
CA SER A 182 -2.52 -7.66 24.53
C SER A 182 -1.70 -8.93 24.79
N LEU A 183 -2.32 -9.99 25.31
CA LEU A 183 -1.68 -11.29 25.50
C LEU A 183 -1.21 -11.94 24.19
N LEU A 184 -1.80 -11.58 23.06
CA LEU A 184 -1.41 -12.07 21.74
C LEU A 184 -0.28 -11.25 21.09
N GLN A 185 0.03 -10.05 21.59
CA GLN A 185 1.03 -9.17 20.96
C GLN A 185 2.42 -9.81 20.83
N PRO A 186 2.97 -10.50 21.86
CA PRO A 186 4.27 -11.17 21.71
C PRO A 186 4.25 -12.26 20.63
N LEU A 187 3.14 -13.00 20.52
CA LEU A 187 3.00 -14.06 19.50
C LEU A 187 2.87 -13.51 18.09
N ILE A 188 2.18 -12.38 17.93
CA ILE A 188 2.08 -11.66 16.64
C ILE A 188 3.48 -11.22 16.18
N LEU A 189 4.25 -10.59 17.07
CA LEU A 189 5.60 -10.12 16.76
C LEU A 189 6.55 -11.29 16.43
N GLU A 190 6.52 -12.37 17.19
CA GLU A 190 7.32 -13.58 16.95
C GLU A 190 7.00 -14.19 15.58
N THR A 191 5.71 -14.26 15.22
CA THR A 191 5.27 -14.78 13.91
C THR A 191 5.78 -13.92 12.77
N ALA A 192 5.69 -12.61 12.90
CA ALA A 192 6.20 -11.66 11.90
C ALA A 192 7.72 -11.75 11.76
N GLN A 193 8.46 -11.82 12.87
CA GLN A 193 9.92 -11.96 12.86
C GLN A 193 10.35 -13.26 12.17
N LYS A 194 9.73 -14.38 12.48
CA LYS A 194 10.03 -15.66 11.81
C LYS A 194 9.78 -15.59 10.31
N ALA A 195 8.69 -14.99 9.89
CA ALA A 195 8.35 -14.84 8.46
C ALA A 195 9.31 -13.93 7.70
N THR A 196 9.98 -12.98 8.37
CA THR A 196 10.97 -12.08 7.75
C THR A 196 12.40 -12.68 7.71
N GLN A 197 12.69 -13.67 8.53
CA GLN A 197 14.01 -14.26 8.66
C GLN A 197 14.14 -15.64 8.03
N ASN A 198 13.02 -16.33 7.79
CA ASN A 198 12.98 -17.70 7.31
C ASN A 198 11.91 -17.87 6.22
N ASP A 199 11.91 -18.99 5.52
CA ASP A 199 10.83 -19.37 4.61
C ASP A 199 9.52 -19.56 5.41
N PRO A 200 8.47 -18.76 5.15
CA PRO A 200 7.18 -18.86 5.85
C PRO A 200 6.57 -20.26 5.81
N LYS A 201 6.79 -21.02 4.73
CA LYS A 201 6.32 -22.41 4.65
C LYS A 201 6.92 -23.28 5.76
N GLN A 202 8.20 -23.12 6.05
CA GLN A 202 8.91 -23.92 7.07
C GLN A 202 8.55 -23.47 8.50
N MET A 203 8.09 -22.25 8.66
CA MET A 203 7.73 -21.67 9.97
C MET A 203 6.28 -21.92 10.37
N GLN A 204 5.51 -22.59 9.52
CA GLN A 204 4.09 -22.88 9.82
C GLN A 204 3.96 -23.80 11.02
N THR A 205 3.06 -23.45 11.93
CA THR A 205 2.71 -24.22 13.13
C THR A 205 1.19 -24.34 13.27
N GLY A 206 0.73 -24.96 14.33
CA GLY A 206 -0.69 -25.01 14.68
C GLY A 206 -1.37 -26.35 14.31
N PRO A 207 -2.66 -26.49 14.70
CA PRO A 207 -3.38 -27.76 14.54
C PRO A 207 -3.58 -28.18 13.09
N ALA A 208 -3.80 -27.23 12.19
CA ALA A 208 -3.97 -27.54 10.76
C ALA A 208 -2.70 -28.11 10.14
N MET A 209 -1.53 -27.58 10.48
CA MET A 209 -0.24 -28.11 10.01
C MET A 209 0.03 -29.54 10.53
N ARG A 210 -0.37 -29.83 11.78
CA ARG A 210 -0.23 -31.16 12.39
C ARG A 210 -1.41 -32.09 12.08
N GLN A 211 -2.40 -31.65 11.30
CA GLN A 211 -3.62 -32.41 10.96
C GLN A 211 -4.41 -32.88 12.19
N ASP A 212 -4.40 -32.09 13.26
CA ASP A 212 -5.12 -32.40 14.52
C ASP A 212 -6.61 -32.16 14.36
N GLN A 213 -7.32 -33.17 13.85
CA GLN A 213 -8.76 -33.09 13.53
C GLN A 213 -9.63 -32.79 14.78
N ASN A 214 -9.22 -33.28 15.96
CA ASN A 214 -9.99 -33.03 17.19
C ASN A 214 -10.02 -31.55 17.55
N ILE A 215 -8.86 -30.88 17.48
CA ILE A 215 -8.74 -29.45 17.76
C ILE A 215 -9.44 -28.63 16.68
N LEU A 216 -9.27 -29.00 15.39
CA LEU A 216 -9.93 -28.31 14.29
C LEU A 216 -11.45 -28.32 14.41
N GLN A 217 -12.05 -29.50 14.73
CA GLN A 217 -13.47 -29.65 14.94
C GLN A 217 -13.96 -28.90 16.19
N MET A 218 -13.21 -28.93 17.28
CA MET A 218 -13.54 -28.19 18.50
C MET A 218 -13.61 -26.69 18.24
N HIS A 219 -12.62 -26.10 17.57
CA HIS A 219 -12.61 -24.68 17.24
C HIS A 219 -13.78 -24.31 16.30
N GLN A 220 -14.06 -25.16 15.31
CA GLN A 220 -15.21 -24.96 14.40
C GLN A 220 -16.53 -24.93 15.19
N LEU A 221 -16.72 -25.87 16.12
CA LEU A 221 -17.92 -25.93 16.96
C LEU A 221 -18.04 -24.71 17.89
N MET A 222 -16.94 -24.25 18.47
CA MET A 222 -16.91 -23.01 19.28
C MET A 222 -17.42 -21.80 18.48
N LEU A 223 -16.94 -21.62 17.26
CA LEU A 223 -17.36 -20.52 16.38
C LEU A 223 -18.84 -20.61 15.99
N VAL A 224 -19.31 -21.81 15.69
CA VAL A 224 -20.74 -22.07 15.37
C VAL A 224 -21.63 -21.77 16.59
N GLN A 225 -21.26 -22.24 17.78
CA GLN A 225 -21.97 -21.98 19.02
C GLN A 225 -22.00 -20.49 19.38
N ALA A 226 -20.94 -19.77 19.10
CA ALA A 226 -20.86 -18.32 19.25
C ALA A 226 -21.64 -17.56 18.15
N GLN A 227 -22.33 -18.25 17.23
CA GLN A 227 -23.06 -17.67 16.08
C GLN A 227 -22.17 -16.83 15.16
N ARG A 228 -20.89 -17.22 15.02
CA ARG A 228 -19.89 -16.56 14.19
C ARG A 228 -19.61 -17.40 12.92
N ALA A 229 -20.65 -17.58 12.10
CA ALA A 229 -20.55 -18.29 10.82
C ALA A 229 -19.49 -17.66 9.90
N ASP A 230 -19.37 -16.34 9.92
CA ASP A 230 -18.36 -15.56 9.22
C ASP A 230 -16.93 -16.01 9.54
N LEU A 231 -16.59 -16.12 10.82
CA LEU A 231 -15.28 -16.59 11.27
C LEU A 231 -15.10 -18.09 11.03
N ALA A 232 -16.17 -18.88 11.16
CA ALA A 232 -16.12 -20.32 10.94
C ALA A 232 -15.75 -20.67 9.49
N GLU A 233 -16.28 -19.93 8.51
CA GLU A 233 -15.94 -20.08 7.09
C GLU A 233 -14.46 -19.77 6.82
N VAL A 234 -13.96 -18.65 7.32
CA VAL A 234 -12.55 -18.25 7.17
C VAL A 234 -11.63 -19.27 7.85
N TYR A 235 -11.97 -19.70 9.08
CA TYR A 235 -11.21 -20.69 9.82
C TYR A 235 -11.09 -22.02 9.05
N ALA A 236 -12.22 -22.52 8.52
CA ALA A 236 -12.26 -23.76 7.73
C ALA A 236 -11.38 -23.65 6.47
N LEU A 237 -11.53 -22.55 5.71
CA LEU A 237 -10.77 -22.32 4.48
C LEU A 237 -9.26 -22.28 4.76
N MET A 238 -8.83 -21.47 5.74
CA MET A 238 -7.41 -21.32 6.06
C MET A 238 -6.82 -22.64 6.58
N SER A 239 -7.53 -23.35 7.44
CA SER A 239 -7.10 -24.64 7.98
C SER A 239 -6.93 -25.68 6.87
N GLN A 240 -7.87 -25.74 5.92
CA GLN A 240 -7.78 -26.61 4.75
C GLN A 240 -6.55 -26.29 3.89
N GLN A 241 -6.33 -25.00 3.59
CA GLN A 241 -5.19 -24.59 2.75
C GLN A 241 -3.84 -24.87 3.44
N ILE A 242 -3.73 -24.66 4.75
CA ILE A 242 -2.53 -25.01 5.51
C ILE A 242 -2.29 -26.52 5.45
N SER A 243 -3.31 -27.33 5.73
CA SER A 243 -3.17 -28.81 5.70
C SER A 243 -2.74 -29.30 4.31
N GLN A 244 -3.35 -28.80 3.24
CA GLN A 244 -2.99 -29.17 1.85
C GLN A 244 -1.55 -28.77 1.48
N ARG A 245 -1.08 -27.64 1.98
CA ARG A 245 0.26 -27.15 1.66
C ARG A 245 1.37 -27.93 2.38
N HIS A 246 1.04 -28.65 3.47
CA HIS A 246 1.97 -29.36 4.34
C HIS A 246 1.74 -30.89 4.35
N SER A 247 0.87 -31.41 3.48
CA SER A 247 0.65 -32.83 3.21
C SER A 247 1.74 -33.45 2.36
#